data_5a359b6f15b30cfd22a5f4b650ecab18
#
_entry.id   5a359b6f15b30cfd22a5f4b650ecab18
#
_cell.length_a   1.000
_cell.length_b   1.000
_cell.length_c   1.000
_cell.angle_alpha   90.00
_cell.angle_beta   90.00
_cell.angle_gamma   90.00
#
_symmetry.space_group_name_H-M   'P 1'
#
loop_
_entity.id
_entity.type
_entity.pdbx_description
1 polymer ?
#
loop_
_entity_poly.entity_id
_entity_poly.type
_entity_poly.pdbx_seq_one_letter_code
_entity_poly.pdbx_strand_id
1 'polypeptide(L)' 'MIFGCVAGRRCRALYDCEADNDDEVSFREGEILVVMVEKTEDDNWMEGYVESDPQRRGVFPASFVHILNERDNL' A
#
# COMPACT_ATOMS: atom_id res chain seq x y z
N MET A 1 18.87 -6.77 -15.15
CA MET A 1 18.40 -6.47 -14.94
C MET A 1 17.72 -6.15 -14.50
N ILE A 2 17.52 -5.94 -14.27
CA ILE A 2 16.99 -5.63 -13.76
C ILE A 2 16.22 -5.49 -13.46
N PHE A 3 15.94 -5.43 -13.17
CA PHE A 3 15.30 -5.29 -12.85
C PHE A 3 14.69 -5.06 -12.28
N GLY A 4 14.57 -5.06 -11.99
CA GLY A 4 13.90 -4.88 -11.28
C GLY A 4 13.37 -4.39 -10.81
N CYS A 5 13.17 -4.00 -10.80
CA CYS A 5 12.69 -3.47 -10.31
C CYS A 5 11.78 -3.29 -9.85
N VAL A 6 11.41 -3.32 -9.70
CA VAL A 6 10.63 -3.20 -9.28
C VAL A 6 9.90 -3.01 -8.55
N ALA A 7 9.73 -3.06 -8.19
CA ALA A 7 8.80 -3.34 -7.40
C ALA A 7 8.05 -2.35 -6.70
N GLY A 8 7.17 -2.61 -5.94
CA GLY A 8 6.32 -1.69 -5.24
C GLY A 8 7.07 -0.89 -4.19
N ARG A 9 6.51 0.23 -3.80
CA ARG A 9 7.01 1.02 -2.70
C ARG A 9 6.33 0.56 -1.41
N ARG A 10 7.08 0.59 -0.33
CA ARG A 10 6.53 0.30 0.97
C ARG A 10 5.89 1.56 1.53
N CYS A 11 4.79 1.38 2.24
CA CYS A 11 4.15 2.48 2.94
C CYS A 11 3.64 1.97 4.28
N ARG A 12 3.39 2.92 5.18
CA ARG A 12 2.90 2.59 6.52
C ARG A 12 1.51 3.16 6.69
N ALA A 13 0.63 2.34 7.22
CA ALA A 13 -0.73 2.78 7.49
C ALA A 13 -0.74 3.80 8.62
N LEU A 14 -1.37 4.93 8.38
CA LEU A 14 -1.52 5.99 9.37
C LEU A 14 -2.75 5.79 10.22
N TYR A 15 -3.73 5.06 9.70
CA TYR A 15 -5.02 4.84 10.36
C TYR A 15 -5.50 3.44 10.05
N ASP A 16 -6.44 2.96 10.86
CA ASP A 16 -7.13 1.72 10.53
C ASP A 16 -8.00 1.96 9.31
N CYS A 17 -8.10 0.94 8.48
CA CYS A 17 -8.96 1.01 7.30
C CYS A 17 -9.72 -0.30 7.18
N GLU A 18 -11.04 -0.21 7.07
CA GLU A 18 -11.86 -1.39 6.82
C GLU A 18 -12.36 -1.35 5.39
N ALA A 19 -12.16 -2.46 4.69
CA ALA A 19 -12.62 -2.58 3.31
C ALA A 19 -14.16 -2.66 3.29
N ASP A 20 -14.76 -1.86 2.42
CA ASP A 20 -16.20 -1.90 2.21
C ASP A 20 -16.57 -2.80 1.04
N ASN A 21 -15.62 -3.08 0.16
CA ASN A 21 -15.85 -3.86 -1.05
C ASN A 21 -14.77 -4.94 -1.17
N ASP A 22 -15.04 -5.95 -1.98
CA ASP A 22 -14.12 -7.08 -2.14
C ASP A 22 -12.81 -6.68 -2.80
N ASP A 23 -12.80 -5.57 -3.54
CA ASP A 23 -11.59 -5.11 -4.20
C ASP A 23 -10.73 -4.20 -3.33
N GLU A 24 -11.16 -3.95 -2.11
CA GLU A 24 -10.43 -3.11 -1.16
C GLU A 24 -9.71 -3.97 -0.14
N VAL A 25 -8.64 -3.43 0.41
CA VAL A 25 -7.85 -4.13 1.42
C VAL A 25 -8.07 -3.48 2.78
N SER A 26 -8.21 -4.31 3.80
CA SER A 26 -8.30 -3.84 5.18
C SER A 26 -6.93 -3.87 5.82
N PHE A 27 -6.65 -2.90 6.68
CA PHE A 27 -5.39 -2.87 7.40
C PHE A 27 -5.56 -2.06 8.68
N ARG A 28 -4.57 -2.16 9.54
CA ARG A 28 -4.57 -1.43 10.79
C ARG A 28 -3.43 -0.43 10.81
N GLU A 29 -3.58 0.60 11.63
CA GLU A 29 -2.54 1.59 11.82
C GLU A 29 -1.21 0.89 12.13
N GLY A 30 -0.16 1.32 11.46
CA GLY A 30 1.18 0.78 11.68
C GLY A 30 1.55 -0.38 10.77
N GLU A 31 0.59 -0.98 10.10
CA GLU A 31 0.90 -2.06 9.17
C GLU A 31 1.63 -1.53 7.96
N ILE A 32 2.50 -2.36 7.41
CA ILE A 32 3.27 -2.01 6.21
C ILE A 32 2.59 -2.64 5.02
N LEU A 33 2.38 -1.82 4.00
CA LEU A 33 1.82 -2.28 2.74
C LEU A 33 2.83 -2.04 1.63
N VAL A 34 2.73 -2.84 0.59
CA VAL A 34 3.55 -2.68 -0.62
C VAL A 34 2.64 -2.17 -1.71
N VAL A 35 2.95 -1.00 -2.24
CA VAL A 35 2.15 -0.36 -3.28
C VAL A 35 2.60 -0.87 -4.63
N MET A 36 1.69 -1.49 -5.37
CA MET A 36 1.97 -2.01 -6.71
C MET A 36 1.61 -0.98 -7.78
N VAL A 37 0.53 -0.23 -7.55
CA VAL A 37 0.08 0.80 -8.47
C VAL A 37 -0.19 2.06 -7.68
N GLU A 38 0.59 3.10 -7.93
CA GLU A 38 0.43 4.35 -7.21
C GLU A 38 -0.69 5.22 -7.75
N LYS A 39 -0.96 5.08 -9.04
CA LYS A 39 -2.04 5.83 -9.67
C LYS A 39 -3.01 4.87 -10.31
N THR A 40 -4.15 4.76 -9.71
CA THR A 40 -5.28 4.04 -10.29
C THR A 40 -6.09 5.05 -11.08
N GLU A 41 -7.28 4.67 -11.53
CA GLU A 41 -8.16 5.60 -12.23
C GLU A 41 -8.51 6.80 -11.35
N ASP A 42 -8.48 6.59 -10.04
CA ASP A 42 -8.73 7.66 -9.07
C ASP A 42 -7.42 7.93 -8.34
N ASP A 43 -6.89 9.14 -8.45
CA ASP A 43 -5.64 9.53 -7.82
C ASP A 43 -5.66 9.40 -6.30
N ASN A 44 -6.83 9.31 -5.70
CA ASN A 44 -6.97 9.19 -4.25
C ASN A 44 -6.80 7.77 -3.76
N TRP A 45 -6.65 6.81 -4.65
CA TRP A 45 -6.56 5.40 -4.30
C TRP A 45 -5.28 4.81 -4.86
N MET A 46 -4.76 3.83 -4.13
CA MET A 46 -3.61 3.06 -4.55
C MET A 46 -3.97 1.60 -4.50
N GLU A 47 -3.19 0.77 -5.17
CA GLU A 47 -3.39 -0.68 -5.13
C GLU A 47 -2.13 -1.34 -4.62
N GLY A 48 -2.29 -2.31 -3.72
CA GLY A 48 -1.16 -3.01 -3.17
C GLY A 48 -1.60 -4.14 -2.25
N TYR A 49 -0.68 -4.59 -1.40
CA TYR A 49 -0.97 -5.68 -0.47
C TYR A 49 -0.26 -5.42 0.86
N VAL A 50 -0.73 -6.13 1.89
CA VAL A 50 -0.11 -6.04 3.21
C VAL A 50 1.16 -6.89 3.20
N GLU A 51 2.28 -6.29 3.59
CA GLU A 51 3.57 -6.97 3.50
C GLU A 51 3.62 -8.27 4.29
N SER A 52 3.06 -8.26 5.49
CA SER A 52 3.07 -9.44 6.35
C SER A 52 2.05 -10.49 5.95
N ASP A 53 1.10 -10.13 5.09
CA ASP A 53 0.06 -11.04 4.63
C ASP A 53 -0.35 -10.65 3.21
N PRO A 54 0.43 -11.09 2.20
CA PRO A 54 0.17 -10.66 0.82
C PRO A 54 -1.17 -11.09 0.25
N GLN A 55 -1.86 -12.00 0.92
CA GLN A 55 -3.20 -12.38 0.47
C GLN A 55 -4.20 -11.26 0.71
N ARG A 56 -3.92 -10.38 1.69
CA ARG A 56 -4.72 -9.19 1.89
C ARG A 56 -4.23 -8.13 0.92
N ARG A 57 -4.93 -7.99 -0.19
CA ARG A 57 -4.53 -7.10 -1.27
C ARG A 57 -5.76 -6.43 -1.85
N GLY A 58 -5.54 -5.29 -2.49
CA GLY A 58 -6.62 -4.54 -3.10
C GLY A 58 -6.28 -3.07 -3.13
N VAL A 59 -7.31 -2.25 -3.31
CA VAL A 59 -7.15 -0.81 -3.33
C VAL A 59 -7.39 -0.23 -1.94
N PHE A 60 -6.78 0.90 -1.69
CA PHE A 60 -6.91 1.59 -0.41
C PHE A 60 -6.72 3.10 -0.61
N PRO A 61 -7.27 3.91 0.32
CA PRO A 61 -7.14 5.35 0.18
C PRO A 61 -5.69 5.80 0.38
N ALA A 62 -5.19 6.58 -0.57
CA ALA A 62 -3.81 7.06 -0.50
C ALA A 62 -3.56 7.92 0.73
N SER A 63 -4.58 8.62 1.20
CA SER A 63 -4.43 9.51 2.36
C SER A 63 -4.29 8.76 3.67
N PHE A 64 -4.53 7.45 3.68
CA PHE A 64 -4.44 6.63 4.88
C PHE A 64 -3.04 6.05 5.10
N VAL A 65 -2.12 6.30 4.18
CA VAL A 65 -0.78 5.72 4.26
C VAL A 65 0.27 6.79 4.03
N HIS A 66 1.46 6.51 4.54
CA HIS A 66 2.63 7.35 4.31
C HIS A 66 3.66 6.52 3.55
N ILE A 67 4.07 7.02 2.40
CA ILE A 67 5.05 6.32 1.57
C ILE A 67 6.40 6.37 2.26
N LEU A 68 7.00 5.19 2.45
CA LEU A 68 8.33 5.08 2.99
C LEU A 68 9.32 5.05 1.84
N ASN A 69 10.41 5.75 2.00
CA ASN A 69 11.45 5.67 1.00
C ASN A 69 12.77 5.31 1.69
N GLU A 70 13.79 5.04 0.91
CA GLU A 70 15.03 4.54 1.48
C GLU A 70 15.63 5.48 2.51
N ARG A 71 15.43 6.77 2.34
CA ARG A 71 15.98 7.74 3.28
C ARG A 71 15.30 7.70 4.62
N ASP A 72 14.05 7.29 4.65
CA ASP A 72 13.31 7.20 5.91
C ASP A 72 13.81 6.08 6.79
N ASN A 73 14.59 5.16 6.23
CA ASN A 73 15.12 4.03 6.96
C ASN A 73 16.50 4.32 7.57
N LEU A 74 17.01 5.47 7.32
CA LEU A 74 18.30 5.86 7.88
C LEU A 74 18.10 6.55 9.20
#